data_c00ad922297b46bed28afd25030e2f10
#
_entry.id   c00ad922297b46bed28afd25030e2f10
#
_cell.length_a   1.000
_cell.length_b   1.000
_cell.length_c   1.000
_cell.angle_alpha   90.00
_cell.angle_beta   90.00
_cell.angle_gamma   90.00
#
_symmetry.space_group_name_H-M   'P 1'
#
loop_
_entity.id
_entity.type
_entity.pdbx_description
1 polymer ?
#
loop_
_entity_poly.entity_id
_entity_poly.type
_entity_poly.pdbx_seq_one_letter_code
_entity_poly.pdbx_strand_id
1 'polypeptide(L)'
;MIKNLKLLAVISLTFLLALSYCGKQKSDWQGEIYESDGVQIIRNPKKPMYEKDVLDLELELSLGGKDVQKEEYMFTNIKEMCVDDNENIYILDPNQKSIKKFNRRGEFLHTIGRSGQGPGEYGWPWDICLFSDRLAVLDLIKRRIIFYSLEGEYIEHISTFKKGQPIDFKMNSNQEFMVYALTHGEKSIYELSRFDADFGKLDVIDSFEREKIPLLESLAPTIHWCLTQKDEVIWGFSDRYEIKIRNAQGQLTTRILRNYDPVPVDEQEYAEQIERKFGGKAPGPQFQQRLPKFHPAFHSILSDDKGRIYIGVFDQEEDSLSTYDILDAEGRYLAKINLPVTPFLFKKGKLYCLKQESEGYLMICRYKIKWKKL
;
A
#
# COMPACT_ATOMS: atom_id res chain seq x y z
N MET A 1 -34.33 61.00 17.52
CA MET A 1 -34.04 60.04 16.41
C MET A 1 -32.70 59.33 16.49
N ILE A 2 -31.79 59.64 17.41
CA ILE A 2 -30.40 59.11 17.47
C ILE A 2 -30.25 57.93 18.49
N LYS A 3 -31.21 57.76 19.41
CA LYS A 3 -31.15 56.65 20.41
C LYS A 3 -31.51 55.26 19.86
N ASN A 4 -32.33 55.17 18.80
CA ASN A 4 -32.78 53.89 18.23
C ASN A 4 -31.77 53.29 17.26
N LEU A 5 -30.80 54.09 16.76
CA LEU A 5 -29.77 53.58 15.82
C LEU A 5 -28.66 52.81 16.51
N LYS A 6 -28.35 53.14 17.79
CA LYS A 6 -27.34 52.43 18.57
C LYS A 6 -27.82 51.04 19.07
N LEU A 7 -29.14 50.90 19.28
CA LEU A 7 -29.71 49.61 19.73
C LEU A 7 -29.76 48.60 18.60
N LEU A 8 -30.01 49.03 17.36
CA LEU A 8 -29.98 48.15 16.16
C LEU A 8 -28.57 47.69 15.80
N ALA A 9 -27.55 48.53 16.02
CA ALA A 9 -26.16 48.14 15.76
C ALA A 9 -25.63 47.08 16.76
N VAL A 10 -26.07 47.15 18.03
CA VAL A 10 -25.66 46.18 19.06
C VAL A 10 -26.35 44.82 18.83
N ILE A 11 -27.60 44.78 18.41
CA ILE A 11 -28.36 43.57 18.10
C ILE A 11 -27.77 42.86 16.85
N SER A 12 -27.37 43.67 15.84
CA SER A 12 -26.70 43.13 14.63
C SER A 12 -25.33 42.52 14.93
N LEU A 13 -24.54 43.10 15.84
CA LEU A 13 -23.21 42.60 16.19
C LEU A 13 -23.28 41.34 17.06
N THR A 14 -24.29 41.22 17.94
CA THR A 14 -24.50 40.00 18.73
C THR A 14 -25.06 38.83 17.89
N PHE A 15 -25.83 39.14 16.83
CA PHE A 15 -26.32 38.09 15.92
C PHE A 15 -25.24 37.56 14.97
N LEU A 16 -24.26 38.43 14.57
CA LEU A 16 -23.09 37.96 13.80
C LEU A 16 -22.11 37.11 14.62
N LEU A 17 -22.01 37.34 15.92
CA LEU A 17 -21.19 36.53 16.82
C LEU A 17 -21.83 35.16 17.18
N ALA A 18 -23.17 35.08 17.12
CA ALA A 18 -23.88 33.82 17.35
C ALA A 18 -23.83 32.86 16.17
N LEU A 19 -23.61 33.34 14.93
CA LEU A 19 -23.47 32.51 13.75
C LEU A 19 -22.07 31.89 13.58
N SER A 20 -21.07 32.34 14.35
CA SER A 20 -19.71 31.78 14.35
C SER A 20 -19.54 30.63 15.35
N TYR A 21 -20.55 30.31 16.14
CA TYR A 21 -20.55 29.13 17.02
C TYR A 21 -21.26 27.96 16.34
N CYS A 22 -20.82 27.67 15.11
CA CYS A 22 -21.07 26.35 14.53
C CYS A 22 -20.18 25.38 15.30
N GLY A 23 -20.78 24.65 16.22
CA GLY A 23 -20.09 23.73 17.11
C GLY A 23 -19.23 22.76 16.30
N LYS A 24 -17.93 23.02 16.24
CA LYS A 24 -16.97 21.97 15.96
C LYS A 24 -17.22 20.92 17.06
N GLN A 25 -17.86 19.82 16.69
CA GLN A 25 -17.90 18.64 17.53
C GLN A 25 -16.47 18.41 17.99
N LYS A 26 -16.21 18.49 19.29
CA LYS A 26 -14.87 18.30 19.83
C LYS A 26 -14.46 16.88 19.41
N SER A 27 -13.49 16.80 18.50
CA SER A 27 -12.89 15.55 18.11
C SER A 27 -12.30 14.92 19.37
N ASP A 28 -12.65 13.67 19.67
CA ASP A 28 -12.07 12.91 20.80
C ASP A 28 -10.59 12.55 20.52
N TRP A 29 -10.06 12.95 19.38
CA TRP A 29 -8.67 12.77 19.03
C TRP A 29 -7.75 13.65 19.89
N GLN A 30 -6.76 13.02 20.53
CA GLN A 30 -5.85 13.65 21.49
C GLN A 30 -4.44 13.88 20.94
N GLY A 31 -4.30 14.02 19.64
CA GLY A 31 -3.04 14.32 18.99
C GLY A 31 -2.79 15.82 18.82
N GLU A 32 -1.73 16.14 18.13
CA GLU A 32 -1.28 17.51 17.83
C GLU A 32 -1.09 17.69 16.33
N ILE A 33 -1.50 18.84 15.80
CA ILE A 33 -1.21 19.27 14.44
C ILE A 33 -0.54 20.64 14.50
N TYR A 34 0.62 20.75 13.89
CA TYR A 34 1.36 22.01 13.76
C TYR A 34 2.14 22.04 12.45
N GLU A 35 2.66 23.19 12.08
CA GLU A 35 3.47 23.37 10.87
C GLU A 35 4.93 23.62 11.26
N SER A 36 5.86 23.04 10.52
CA SER A 36 7.29 23.29 10.62
C SER A 36 7.90 23.30 9.21
N ASP A 37 8.56 24.39 8.85
CA ASP A 37 9.24 24.56 7.55
C ASP A 37 8.32 24.31 6.34
N GLY A 38 7.05 24.74 6.44
CA GLY A 38 6.04 24.54 5.38
C GLY A 38 5.49 23.11 5.28
N VAL A 39 5.84 22.24 6.24
CA VAL A 39 5.35 20.85 6.31
C VAL A 39 4.41 20.70 7.49
N GLN A 40 3.22 20.15 7.25
CA GLN A 40 2.28 19.81 8.32
C GLN A 40 2.79 18.58 9.09
N ILE A 41 2.91 18.72 10.40
CA ILE A 41 3.31 17.65 11.31
C ILE A 41 2.09 17.21 12.12
N ILE A 42 1.77 15.91 12.03
CA ILE A 42 0.64 15.31 12.75
C ILE A 42 1.22 14.29 13.73
N ARG A 43 1.08 14.58 15.03
CA ARG A 43 1.49 13.66 16.08
C ARG A 43 0.28 12.93 16.65
N ASN A 44 0.18 11.66 16.34
CA ASN A 44 -0.88 10.81 16.83
C ASN A 44 -0.57 10.24 18.21
N PRO A 45 -1.57 10.12 19.08
CA PRO A 45 -1.45 9.42 20.35
C PRO A 45 -1.24 7.92 20.12
N LYS A 46 -0.92 7.20 21.20
CA LYS A 46 -0.79 5.74 21.20
C LYS A 46 -2.14 5.03 20.95
N LYS A 47 -3.23 5.57 21.51
CA LYS A 47 -4.58 5.06 21.38
C LYS A 47 -5.32 5.69 20.20
N PRO A 48 -6.13 4.93 19.47
CA PRO A 48 -6.97 5.47 18.39
C PRO A 48 -8.10 6.33 18.96
N MET A 49 -8.73 7.12 18.09
CA MET A 49 -9.94 7.88 18.41
C MET A 49 -11.10 6.95 18.80
N TYR A 50 -11.20 5.79 18.15
CA TYR A 50 -12.25 4.79 18.38
C TYR A 50 -11.61 3.45 18.73
N GLU A 51 -11.95 2.91 19.92
CA GLU A 51 -11.46 1.62 20.41
C GLU A 51 -12.31 0.42 19.93
N LYS A 52 -13.36 0.66 19.15
CA LYS A 52 -14.28 -0.37 18.63
C LYS A 52 -14.15 -0.52 17.13
N ASP A 53 -14.62 -1.65 16.62
CA ASP A 53 -14.72 -1.88 15.18
C ASP A 53 -15.46 -0.75 14.49
N VAL A 54 -14.78 -0.08 13.57
CA VAL A 54 -15.30 1.08 12.84
C VAL A 54 -15.89 0.71 11.50
N LEU A 55 -15.69 -0.52 11.03
CA LEU A 55 -16.18 -1.01 9.76
C LEU A 55 -16.61 -2.47 9.81
N ASP A 56 -17.53 -2.84 8.93
CA ASP A 56 -17.89 -4.21 8.63
C ASP A 56 -17.52 -4.53 7.17
N LEU A 57 -17.13 -5.77 6.91
CA LEU A 57 -16.81 -6.29 5.59
C LEU A 57 -17.92 -7.23 5.11
N GLU A 58 -18.57 -6.91 4.00
CA GLU A 58 -19.55 -7.75 3.34
C GLU A 58 -18.96 -8.40 2.09
N LEU A 59 -18.80 -9.73 2.09
CA LEU A 59 -18.24 -10.45 0.95
C LEU A 59 -19.18 -10.34 -0.27
N GLU A 60 -18.66 -9.81 -1.38
CA GLU A 60 -19.40 -9.67 -2.65
C GLU A 60 -18.94 -10.67 -3.73
N LEU A 61 -17.66 -11.06 -3.69
CA LEU A 61 -17.04 -11.88 -4.73
C LEU A 61 -15.92 -12.73 -4.18
N SER A 62 -15.79 -13.97 -4.66
CA SER A 62 -14.63 -14.85 -4.46
C SER A 62 -14.19 -15.42 -5.79
N LEU A 63 -12.87 -15.45 -6.05
CA LEU A 63 -12.24 -16.06 -7.22
C LEU A 63 -11.14 -16.99 -6.72
N GLY A 64 -11.15 -18.25 -7.13
CA GLY A 64 -10.21 -19.27 -6.68
C GLY A 64 -10.74 -20.09 -5.51
N GLY A 65 -9.83 -20.74 -4.77
CA GLY A 65 -10.15 -21.64 -3.65
C GLY A 65 -10.17 -23.12 -4.07
N LYS A 66 -10.40 -24.01 -3.08
CA LYS A 66 -10.25 -25.46 -3.24
C LYS A 66 -11.27 -26.14 -4.17
N ASP A 67 -12.49 -25.60 -4.24
CA ASP A 67 -13.60 -26.23 -4.96
C ASP A 67 -13.64 -25.86 -6.45
N VAL A 68 -12.61 -25.16 -6.93
CA VAL A 68 -12.53 -24.67 -8.31
C VAL A 68 -12.15 -25.82 -9.25
N GLN A 69 -12.98 -26.02 -10.32
CA GLN A 69 -12.77 -27.05 -11.36
C GLN A 69 -12.11 -26.49 -12.62
N LYS A 70 -12.24 -25.18 -12.87
CA LYS A 70 -11.77 -24.52 -14.08
C LYS A 70 -10.39 -23.92 -13.88
N GLU A 71 -9.46 -24.20 -14.78
CA GLU A 71 -8.06 -23.81 -14.72
C GLU A 71 -7.87 -22.29 -14.62
N GLU A 72 -8.74 -21.51 -15.28
CA GLU A 72 -8.66 -20.04 -15.24
C GLU A 72 -8.88 -19.46 -13.83
N TYR A 73 -9.52 -20.20 -12.91
CA TYR A 73 -9.72 -19.80 -11.52
C TYR A 73 -8.72 -20.44 -10.54
N MET A 74 -7.79 -21.26 -11.03
CA MET A 74 -6.73 -21.82 -10.21
C MET A 74 -5.54 -20.87 -10.15
N PHE A 75 -5.11 -20.55 -8.94
CA PHE A 75 -3.96 -19.68 -8.68
C PHE A 75 -2.89 -20.44 -7.91
N THR A 76 -1.62 -20.21 -8.26
CA THR A 76 -0.47 -20.82 -7.60
C THR A 76 0.37 -19.82 -6.80
N ASN A 77 0.38 -18.55 -7.26
CA ASN A 77 1.07 -17.46 -6.60
C ASN A 77 0.46 -16.14 -7.04
N ILE A 78 -0.44 -15.58 -6.26
CA ILE A 78 -0.99 -14.24 -6.55
C ILE A 78 -0.02 -13.21 -6.02
N LYS A 79 0.73 -12.56 -6.92
CA LYS A 79 1.77 -11.59 -6.55
C LYS A 79 1.22 -10.17 -6.48
N GLU A 80 0.41 -9.79 -7.45
CA GLU A 80 -0.14 -8.44 -7.54
C GLU A 80 -1.51 -8.48 -8.23
N MET A 81 -2.30 -7.48 -7.96
CA MET A 81 -3.62 -7.29 -8.54
C MET A 81 -3.89 -5.82 -8.79
N CYS A 82 -4.60 -5.52 -9.88
CA CYS A 82 -5.15 -4.20 -10.11
C CYS A 82 -6.60 -4.27 -10.62
N VAL A 83 -7.32 -3.16 -10.50
CA VAL A 83 -8.74 -3.05 -10.84
C VAL A 83 -8.96 -1.79 -11.66
N ASP A 84 -9.60 -1.91 -12.84
CA ASP A 84 -9.91 -0.78 -13.70
C ASP A 84 -11.18 -0.03 -13.25
N ASP A 85 -11.55 1.01 -14.00
CA ASP A 85 -12.73 1.83 -13.67
C ASP A 85 -14.07 1.14 -13.97
N ASN A 86 -14.05 0.06 -14.76
CA ASN A 86 -15.19 -0.83 -14.99
C ASN A 86 -15.28 -1.94 -13.93
N GLU A 87 -14.38 -1.90 -12.93
CA GLU A 87 -14.23 -2.93 -11.89
C GLU A 87 -13.79 -4.30 -12.46
N ASN A 88 -13.16 -4.34 -13.65
CA ASN A 88 -12.49 -5.55 -14.10
C ASN A 88 -11.22 -5.75 -13.26
N ILE A 89 -10.97 -7.02 -12.92
CA ILE A 89 -9.90 -7.45 -12.02
C ILE A 89 -8.82 -8.10 -12.86
N TYR A 90 -7.58 -7.65 -12.67
CA TYR A 90 -6.38 -8.19 -13.31
C TYR A 90 -5.52 -8.82 -12.24
N ILE A 91 -5.23 -10.11 -12.35
CA ILE A 91 -4.50 -10.91 -11.35
C ILE A 91 -3.22 -11.43 -11.98
N LEU A 92 -2.08 -11.05 -11.40
CA LEU A 92 -0.77 -11.55 -11.80
C LEU A 92 -0.41 -12.79 -11.00
N ASP A 93 -0.17 -13.90 -11.71
CA ASP A 93 0.42 -15.14 -11.19
C ASP A 93 1.78 -15.39 -11.87
N PRO A 94 2.92 -14.98 -11.25
CA PRO A 94 4.24 -15.16 -11.85
C PRO A 94 4.62 -16.63 -12.08
N ASN A 95 4.17 -17.55 -11.23
CA ASN A 95 4.48 -18.97 -11.39
C ASN A 95 3.81 -19.57 -12.63
N GLN A 96 2.58 -19.16 -12.90
CA GLN A 96 1.87 -19.50 -14.13
C GLN A 96 2.32 -18.64 -15.31
N LYS A 97 3.14 -17.59 -15.06
CA LYS A 97 3.52 -16.58 -16.05
C LYS A 97 2.30 -16.06 -16.80
N SER A 98 1.29 -15.65 -16.06
CA SER A 98 0.01 -15.23 -16.62
C SER A 98 -0.58 -14.04 -15.86
N ILE A 99 -1.30 -13.21 -16.60
CA ILE A 99 -2.17 -12.18 -16.05
C ILE A 99 -3.57 -12.49 -16.50
N LYS A 100 -4.44 -12.84 -15.55
CA LYS A 100 -5.83 -13.23 -15.83
C LYS A 100 -6.74 -12.03 -15.61
N LYS A 101 -7.58 -11.72 -16.60
CA LYS A 101 -8.60 -10.67 -16.53
C LYS A 101 -9.97 -11.27 -16.25
N PHE A 102 -10.64 -10.72 -15.25
CA PHE A 102 -12.02 -11.07 -14.89
C PHE A 102 -12.89 -9.80 -14.94
N ASN A 103 -14.16 -9.95 -15.27
CA ASN A 103 -15.08 -8.84 -15.19
C ASN A 103 -15.53 -8.60 -13.74
N ARG A 104 -16.31 -7.52 -13.51
CA ARG A 104 -16.85 -7.16 -12.19
C ARG A 104 -17.71 -8.24 -11.50
N ARG A 105 -18.20 -9.23 -12.27
CA ARG A 105 -18.97 -10.36 -11.74
C ARG A 105 -18.09 -11.56 -11.41
N GLY A 106 -16.77 -11.47 -11.71
CA GLY A 106 -15.83 -12.57 -11.53
C GLY A 106 -15.83 -13.58 -12.68
N GLU A 107 -16.43 -13.28 -13.81
CA GLU A 107 -16.36 -14.11 -15.00
C GLU A 107 -15.02 -13.90 -15.70
N PHE A 108 -14.31 -14.98 -15.99
CA PHE A 108 -13.04 -14.93 -16.72
C PHE A 108 -13.27 -14.38 -18.13
N LEU A 109 -12.45 -13.43 -18.54
CA LEU A 109 -12.50 -12.85 -19.87
C LEU A 109 -11.40 -13.42 -20.77
N HIS A 110 -10.15 -13.22 -20.42
CA HIS A 110 -8.98 -13.72 -21.14
C HIS A 110 -7.71 -13.61 -20.31
N THR A 111 -6.63 -14.20 -20.82
CA THR A 111 -5.27 -14.05 -20.30
C THR A 111 -4.53 -13.00 -21.12
N ILE A 112 -3.78 -12.11 -20.46
CA ILE A 112 -2.98 -11.04 -21.07
C ILE A 112 -1.52 -11.47 -21.09
N GLY A 113 -0.89 -11.37 -22.27
CA GLY A 113 0.48 -11.78 -22.50
C GLY A 113 0.71 -13.28 -22.33
N ARG A 114 1.94 -13.71 -22.49
CA ARG A 114 2.37 -15.11 -22.32
C ARG A 114 3.88 -15.21 -22.12
N SER A 115 4.36 -16.35 -21.67
CA SER A 115 5.79 -16.63 -21.61
C SER A 115 6.40 -16.77 -23.00
N GLY A 116 7.57 -16.17 -23.24
CA GLY A 116 8.27 -16.27 -24.51
C GLY A 116 9.32 -15.20 -24.71
N GLN A 117 9.82 -15.06 -25.97
CA GLN A 117 10.88 -14.12 -26.33
C GLN A 117 10.41 -13.01 -27.29
N GLY A 118 9.21 -13.12 -27.84
CA GLY A 118 8.64 -12.19 -28.80
C GLY A 118 8.17 -10.86 -28.19
N PRO A 119 7.69 -9.93 -29.04
CA PRO A 119 6.97 -8.75 -28.58
C PRO A 119 5.74 -9.14 -27.74
N GLY A 120 5.51 -8.45 -26.63
CA GLY A 120 4.40 -8.78 -25.75
C GLY A 120 4.48 -10.13 -25.02
N GLU A 121 5.63 -10.83 -25.09
CA GLU A 121 5.89 -12.02 -24.29
C GLU A 121 6.86 -11.70 -23.16
N TYR A 122 6.66 -12.22 -21.95
CA TYR A 122 7.52 -11.93 -20.80
C TYR A 122 8.32 -13.17 -20.33
N GLY A 123 9.47 -12.91 -19.70
CA GLY A 123 10.31 -13.92 -19.09
C GLY A 123 9.85 -14.25 -17.66
N TRP A 124 9.67 -13.21 -16.84
CA TRP A 124 9.19 -13.32 -15.46
C TRP A 124 8.41 -12.06 -15.08
N PRO A 125 7.08 -12.05 -15.27
CA PRO A 125 6.25 -10.92 -14.88
C PRO A 125 6.21 -10.85 -13.35
N TRP A 126 6.49 -9.68 -12.79
CA TRP A 126 6.70 -9.54 -11.34
C TRP A 126 5.75 -8.57 -10.68
N ASP A 127 5.38 -7.51 -11.38
CA ASP A 127 4.47 -6.48 -10.89
C ASP A 127 3.61 -5.95 -12.03
N ILE A 128 2.43 -5.44 -11.69
CA ILE A 128 1.48 -4.85 -12.64
C ILE A 128 0.88 -3.56 -12.08
N CYS A 129 0.64 -2.59 -12.94
CA CYS A 129 -0.21 -1.46 -12.61
C CYS A 129 -1.07 -1.04 -13.81
N LEU A 130 -2.22 -0.45 -13.50
CA LEU A 130 -3.07 0.20 -14.51
C LEU A 130 -2.69 1.67 -14.61
N PHE A 131 -2.59 2.15 -15.83
CA PHE A 131 -2.37 3.55 -16.12
C PHE A 131 -3.24 3.95 -17.32
N SER A 132 -4.18 4.90 -17.10
CA SER A 132 -5.15 5.28 -18.11
C SER A 132 -5.91 4.04 -18.66
N ASP A 133 -5.77 3.77 -19.94
CA ASP A 133 -6.35 2.64 -20.68
C ASP A 133 -5.36 1.50 -20.95
N ARG A 134 -4.25 1.46 -20.20
CA ARG A 134 -3.15 0.50 -20.41
C ARG A 134 -2.89 -0.31 -19.13
N LEU A 135 -2.43 -1.54 -19.33
CA LEU A 135 -1.83 -2.39 -18.31
C LEU A 135 -0.31 -2.40 -18.50
N ALA A 136 0.42 -1.94 -17.50
CA ALA A 136 1.87 -1.99 -17.46
C ALA A 136 2.33 -3.22 -16.67
N VAL A 137 3.31 -3.96 -17.19
CA VAL A 137 3.82 -5.22 -16.63
C VAL A 137 5.33 -5.14 -16.49
N LEU A 138 5.85 -5.25 -15.26
CA LEU A 138 7.28 -5.34 -15.00
C LEU A 138 7.80 -6.75 -15.28
N ASP A 139 8.68 -6.89 -16.25
CA ASP A 139 9.39 -8.14 -16.57
C ASP A 139 10.82 -8.09 -15.99
N LEU A 140 11.05 -8.79 -14.89
CA LEU A 140 12.35 -8.77 -14.19
C LEU A 140 13.48 -9.39 -15.02
N ILE A 141 13.24 -10.49 -15.73
CA ILE A 141 14.29 -11.19 -16.48
C ILE A 141 14.71 -10.35 -17.69
N LYS A 142 13.75 -9.77 -18.40
CA LYS A 142 14.04 -8.97 -19.58
C LYS A 142 14.32 -7.50 -19.26
N ARG A 143 14.24 -7.12 -17.99
CA ARG A 143 14.49 -5.76 -17.48
C ARG A 143 13.76 -4.69 -18.27
N ARG A 144 12.44 -4.83 -18.36
CA ARG A 144 11.58 -3.90 -19.07
C ARG A 144 10.20 -3.80 -18.44
N ILE A 145 9.51 -2.72 -18.74
CA ILE A 145 8.08 -2.56 -18.49
C ILE A 145 7.38 -2.70 -19.85
N ILE A 146 6.44 -3.62 -19.94
CA ILE A 146 5.66 -3.90 -21.15
C ILE A 146 4.28 -3.30 -20.98
N PHE A 147 3.79 -2.63 -22.02
CA PHE A 147 2.45 -2.06 -22.05
C PHE A 147 1.53 -2.88 -22.94
N TYR A 148 0.35 -3.16 -22.43
CA TYR A 148 -0.77 -3.79 -23.15
C TYR A 148 -1.99 -2.87 -23.10
N SER A 149 -2.88 -2.98 -24.10
CA SER A 149 -4.24 -2.49 -23.97
C SER A 149 -4.99 -3.26 -22.87
N LEU A 150 -6.10 -2.74 -22.42
CA LEU A 150 -6.93 -3.46 -21.45
C LEU A 150 -7.54 -4.75 -22.04
N GLU A 151 -7.56 -4.90 -23.36
CA GLU A 151 -7.97 -6.12 -24.09
C GLU A 151 -6.82 -7.11 -24.28
N GLY A 152 -5.59 -6.76 -23.83
CA GLY A 152 -4.43 -7.66 -23.84
C GLY A 152 -3.57 -7.58 -25.09
N GLU A 153 -3.77 -6.57 -25.94
CA GLU A 153 -2.94 -6.35 -27.13
C GLU A 153 -1.63 -5.66 -26.71
N TYR A 154 -0.49 -6.16 -27.20
CA TYR A 154 0.80 -5.55 -26.98
C TYR A 154 0.85 -4.17 -27.64
N ILE A 155 1.31 -3.15 -26.90
CA ILE A 155 1.50 -1.80 -27.39
C ILE A 155 2.98 -1.51 -27.61
N GLU A 156 3.77 -1.52 -26.54
CA GLU A 156 5.18 -1.14 -26.53
C GLU A 156 5.88 -1.66 -25.28
N HIS A 157 7.17 -1.43 -25.15
CA HIS A 157 7.91 -1.65 -23.92
C HIS A 157 9.01 -0.60 -23.72
N ILE A 158 9.37 -0.37 -22.46
CA ILE A 158 10.45 0.52 -22.03
C ILE A 158 11.50 -0.31 -21.31
N SER A 159 12.78 -0.10 -21.63
CA SER A 159 13.89 -0.77 -20.96
C SER A 159 14.18 -0.13 -19.59
N THR A 160 14.31 -0.97 -18.57
CA THR A 160 14.72 -0.57 -17.21
C THR A 160 16.20 -0.88 -16.92
N PHE A 161 16.97 -1.29 -17.92
CA PHE A 161 18.28 -1.94 -17.80
C PHE A 161 19.33 -1.10 -17.03
N LYS A 162 19.28 0.23 -17.13
CA LYS A 162 20.31 1.14 -16.57
C LYS A 162 20.00 1.70 -15.18
N LYS A 163 18.90 1.30 -14.55
CA LYS A 163 18.32 2.02 -13.40
C LYS A 163 18.22 1.21 -12.10
N GLY A 164 19.06 0.20 -11.91
CA GLY A 164 18.92 -0.78 -10.86
C GLY A 164 17.90 -1.87 -11.23
N GLN A 165 17.51 -2.68 -10.27
CA GLN A 165 16.48 -3.70 -10.44
C GLN A 165 15.18 -3.20 -9.80
N PRO A 166 14.16 -2.81 -10.58
CA PRO A 166 12.86 -2.46 -10.04
C PRO A 166 12.28 -3.64 -9.25
N ILE A 167 11.69 -3.36 -8.10
CA ILE A 167 11.01 -4.34 -7.24
C ILE A 167 9.50 -4.11 -7.32
N ASP A 168 9.09 -2.85 -7.35
CA ASP A 168 7.72 -2.40 -7.35
C ASP A 168 7.63 -1.07 -8.11
N PHE A 169 6.52 -0.83 -8.80
CA PHE A 169 6.31 0.42 -9.52
C PHE A 169 4.82 0.77 -9.63
N LYS A 170 4.54 2.06 -9.70
CA LYS A 170 3.22 2.60 -10.05
C LYS A 170 3.41 3.78 -11.01
N MET A 171 2.35 4.14 -11.73
CA MET A 171 2.36 5.30 -12.61
C MET A 171 1.32 6.33 -12.16
N ASN A 172 1.70 7.60 -12.19
CA ASN A 172 0.81 8.72 -11.90
C ASN A 172 0.10 9.24 -13.17
N SER A 173 -0.84 10.18 -13.01
CA SER A 173 -1.60 10.76 -14.13
C SER A 173 -0.73 11.54 -15.15
N ASN A 174 0.46 11.97 -14.77
CA ASN A 174 1.43 12.67 -15.62
C ASN A 174 2.32 11.71 -16.44
N GLN A 175 2.03 10.40 -16.44
CA GLN A 175 2.87 9.37 -17.08
C GLN A 175 4.26 9.21 -16.45
N GLU A 176 4.44 9.64 -15.22
CA GLU A 176 5.67 9.43 -14.48
C GLU A 176 5.61 8.11 -13.71
N PHE A 177 6.75 7.43 -13.63
CA PHE A 177 6.89 6.22 -12.84
C PHE A 177 7.39 6.56 -11.43
N MET A 178 6.73 6.03 -10.42
CA MET A 178 7.26 5.87 -9.08
C MET A 178 7.82 4.44 -9.00
N VAL A 179 9.11 4.30 -8.75
CA VAL A 179 9.79 3.00 -8.79
C VAL A 179 10.55 2.77 -7.50
N TYR A 180 10.26 1.66 -6.84
CA TYR A 180 11.09 1.13 -5.76
C TYR A 180 12.07 0.12 -6.35
N ALA A 181 13.35 0.37 -6.23
CA ALA A 181 14.40 -0.40 -6.90
C ALA A 181 15.54 -0.78 -5.95
N LEU A 182 16.21 -1.89 -6.27
CA LEU A 182 17.41 -2.38 -5.63
C LEU A 182 18.62 -2.24 -6.55
N THR A 183 19.67 -1.60 -6.05
CA THR A 183 20.97 -1.55 -6.73
C THR A 183 21.99 -2.33 -5.90
N HIS A 184 22.65 -3.29 -6.54
CA HIS A 184 23.69 -4.08 -5.92
C HIS A 184 25.06 -3.41 -6.07
N GLY A 185 25.77 -3.23 -4.97
CA GLY A 185 27.13 -2.68 -4.88
C GLY A 185 27.91 -3.34 -3.76
N GLU A 186 28.80 -2.66 -3.08
CA GLU A 186 29.40 -3.13 -1.82
C GLU A 186 28.31 -3.35 -0.77
N LYS A 187 27.38 -2.41 -0.69
CA LYS A 187 26.10 -2.52 0.01
C LYS A 187 24.96 -2.62 -1.00
N SER A 188 23.82 -3.07 -0.55
CA SER A 188 22.58 -2.99 -1.30
C SER A 188 21.92 -1.64 -1.04
N ILE A 189 21.63 -0.88 -2.10
CA ILE A 189 20.91 0.40 -2.03
C ILE A 189 19.49 0.18 -2.47
N TYR A 190 18.55 0.49 -1.60
CA TYR A 190 17.11 0.49 -1.89
C TYR A 190 16.65 1.93 -2.05
N GLU A 191 15.95 2.22 -3.14
CA GLU A 191 15.61 3.57 -3.50
C GLU A 191 14.19 3.65 -4.06
N LEU A 192 13.38 4.57 -3.53
CA LEU A 192 12.12 4.99 -4.11
C LEU A 192 12.39 6.27 -4.92
N SER A 193 12.18 6.22 -6.23
CA SER A 193 12.51 7.31 -7.14
C SER A 193 11.40 7.58 -8.15
N ARG A 194 11.39 8.80 -8.68
CA ARG A 194 10.50 9.22 -9.75
C ARG A 194 11.26 9.25 -11.08
N PHE A 195 10.61 8.77 -12.13
CA PHE A 195 11.12 8.75 -13.50
C PHE A 195 10.09 9.34 -14.45
N ASP A 196 10.55 9.93 -15.55
CA ASP A 196 9.69 10.39 -16.63
C ASP A 196 9.15 9.23 -17.50
N ALA A 197 8.36 9.57 -18.53
CA ALA A 197 7.76 8.59 -19.44
C ALA A 197 8.78 7.75 -20.23
N ASP A 198 9.97 8.28 -20.48
CA ASP A 198 11.07 7.60 -21.18
C ASP A 198 11.99 6.82 -20.19
N PHE A 199 11.57 6.70 -18.95
CA PHE A 199 12.32 6.09 -17.85
C PHE A 199 13.63 6.83 -17.52
N GLY A 200 13.66 8.15 -17.74
CA GLY A 200 14.69 9.07 -17.27
C GLY A 200 14.46 9.41 -15.80
N LYS A 201 15.49 9.27 -14.94
CA LYS A 201 15.36 9.56 -13.51
C LYS A 201 15.19 11.05 -13.27
N LEU A 202 14.11 11.44 -12.61
CA LEU A 202 13.80 12.81 -12.24
C LEU A 202 14.37 13.17 -10.86
N ASP A 203 14.00 12.41 -9.83
CA ASP A 203 14.49 12.63 -8.46
C ASP A 203 14.39 11.37 -7.60
N VAL A 204 15.02 11.43 -6.43
CA VAL A 204 14.94 10.41 -5.37
C VAL A 204 13.95 10.91 -4.32
N ILE A 205 12.97 10.08 -3.99
CA ILE A 205 11.99 10.36 -2.95
C ILE A 205 12.55 9.97 -1.57
N ASP A 206 13.11 8.76 -1.48
CA ASP A 206 13.77 8.25 -0.28
C ASP A 206 14.71 7.09 -0.63
N SER A 207 15.72 6.84 0.21
CA SER A 207 16.64 5.73 0.00
C SER A 207 17.29 5.28 1.31
N PHE A 208 17.73 4.02 1.34
CA PHE A 208 18.56 3.50 2.43
C PHE A 208 19.54 2.46 1.92
N GLU A 209 20.62 2.28 2.69
CA GLU A 209 21.61 1.25 2.45
C GLU A 209 21.41 0.07 3.39
N ARG A 210 21.64 -1.13 2.89
CA ARG A 210 21.65 -2.36 3.68
C ARG A 210 22.93 -3.16 3.40
N GLU A 211 23.54 -3.64 4.45
CA GLU A 211 24.65 -4.60 4.33
C GLU A 211 24.18 -5.88 3.63
N LYS A 212 25.03 -6.48 2.81
CA LYS A 212 24.75 -7.75 2.10
C LYS A 212 24.73 -8.97 3.02
N ILE A 213 24.14 -8.83 4.16
CA ILE A 213 24.01 -9.94 5.09
C ILE A 213 22.65 -10.56 4.81
N PRO A 214 22.56 -11.89 4.70
CA PRO A 214 21.28 -12.57 4.60
C PRO A 214 20.48 -12.34 5.89
N LEU A 215 19.78 -11.24 5.98
CA LEU A 215 18.75 -11.00 6.98
C LEU A 215 17.46 -11.64 6.49
N LEU A 216 16.59 -11.99 7.42
CA LEU A 216 15.20 -12.25 7.10
C LEU A 216 14.59 -10.92 6.67
N GLU A 217 14.34 -10.77 5.38
CA GLU A 217 13.88 -9.51 4.79
C GLU A 217 12.57 -9.04 5.42
N SER A 218 11.73 -9.98 5.86
CA SER A 218 10.47 -9.72 6.58
C SER A 218 10.64 -9.05 7.95
N LEU A 219 11.81 -9.21 8.60
CA LEU A 219 12.11 -8.61 9.90
C LEU A 219 12.99 -7.36 9.78
N ALA A 220 13.39 -6.99 8.59
CA ALA A 220 14.26 -5.83 8.38
C ALA A 220 13.43 -4.60 7.97
N PRO A 221 13.71 -3.42 8.57
CA PRO A 221 13.06 -2.19 8.11
C PRO A 221 13.28 -1.95 6.63
N THR A 222 12.25 -1.51 5.93
CA THR A 222 12.28 -1.18 4.50
C THR A 222 11.36 0.01 4.20
N ILE A 223 11.43 0.55 2.99
CA ILE A 223 10.49 1.56 2.53
C ILE A 223 9.20 0.85 2.12
N HIS A 224 8.08 1.23 2.73
CA HIS A 224 6.73 0.92 2.27
C HIS A 224 6.11 2.17 1.70
N TRP A 225 5.33 2.03 0.64
CA TRP A 225 4.77 3.17 -0.07
C TRP A 225 3.50 2.80 -0.83
N CYS A 226 2.71 3.81 -1.16
CA CYS A 226 1.63 3.72 -2.12
C CYS A 226 1.47 5.02 -2.90
N LEU A 227 0.86 4.94 -4.07
CA LEU A 227 0.44 6.07 -4.89
C LEU A 227 -1.07 6.22 -4.74
N THR A 228 -1.54 7.42 -4.38
CA THR A 228 -2.96 7.72 -4.26
C THR A 228 -3.59 8.06 -5.60
N GLN A 229 -4.93 8.09 -5.67
CA GLN A 229 -5.66 8.55 -6.86
C GLN A 229 -5.46 10.05 -7.15
N LYS A 230 -4.87 10.81 -6.22
CA LYS A 230 -4.51 12.23 -6.37
C LYS A 230 -3.05 12.43 -6.75
N ASP A 231 -2.36 11.35 -7.15
CA ASP A 231 -0.93 11.35 -7.45
C ASP A 231 -0.03 11.73 -6.26
N GLU A 232 -0.53 11.58 -5.04
CA GLU A 232 0.27 11.75 -3.84
C GLU A 232 1.05 10.47 -3.58
N VAL A 233 2.33 10.59 -3.29
CA VAL A 233 3.15 9.48 -2.80
C VAL A 233 3.11 9.49 -1.28
N ILE A 234 2.61 8.40 -0.69
CA ILE A 234 2.63 8.15 0.75
C ILE A 234 3.70 7.10 1.01
N TRP A 235 4.65 7.39 1.89
CA TRP A 235 5.73 6.44 2.19
C TRP A 235 6.27 6.58 3.60
N GLY A 236 7.02 5.59 4.05
CA GLY A 236 7.81 5.63 5.26
C GLY A 236 8.86 4.55 5.28
N PHE A 237 9.99 4.80 5.95
CA PHE A 237 10.98 3.79 6.29
C PHE A 237 10.60 3.18 7.64
N SER A 238 10.39 1.87 7.68
CA SER A 238 9.72 1.19 8.80
C SER A 238 10.59 0.95 10.04
N ASP A 239 11.74 1.66 10.17
CA ASP A 239 12.53 1.66 11.41
C ASP A 239 11.81 2.37 12.57
N ARG A 240 10.86 3.25 12.26
CA ARG A 240 10.01 3.99 13.20
C ARG A 240 8.66 4.30 12.56
N TYR A 241 7.66 4.61 13.40
CA TYR A 241 6.34 4.98 12.90
C TYR A 241 6.31 6.45 12.44
N GLU A 242 6.78 6.66 11.22
CA GLU A 242 6.75 7.94 10.54
C GLU A 242 6.31 7.74 9.08
N ILE A 243 5.18 8.36 8.72
CA ILE A 243 4.62 8.34 7.38
C ILE A 243 4.75 9.73 6.79
N LYS A 244 5.21 9.82 5.57
CA LYS A 244 5.42 11.07 4.82
C LYS A 244 4.47 11.10 3.62
N ILE A 245 4.00 12.31 3.27
CA ILE A 245 3.14 12.52 2.09
C ILE A 245 3.77 13.61 1.23
N ARG A 246 3.94 13.29 -0.04
CA ARG A 246 4.39 14.19 -1.09
C ARG A 246 3.26 14.41 -2.09
N ASN A 247 2.96 15.66 -2.41
CA ASN A 247 1.91 15.98 -3.37
C ASN A 247 2.33 15.66 -4.82
N ALA A 248 1.40 15.78 -5.77
CA ALA A 248 1.63 15.56 -7.20
C ALA A 248 2.73 16.47 -7.79
N GLN A 249 2.99 17.64 -7.19
CA GLN A 249 4.05 18.57 -7.60
C GLN A 249 5.42 18.17 -7.04
N GLY A 250 5.48 17.10 -6.25
CA GLY A 250 6.72 16.58 -5.70
C GLY A 250 7.17 17.27 -4.41
N GLN A 251 6.32 18.04 -3.72
CA GLN A 251 6.63 18.71 -2.47
C GLN A 251 6.21 17.85 -1.28
N LEU A 252 7.08 17.73 -0.27
CA LEU A 252 6.72 17.14 1.01
C LEU A 252 5.71 18.07 1.72
N THR A 253 4.49 17.58 1.95
CA THR A 253 3.41 18.37 2.55
C THR A 253 3.09 17.95 3.97
N THR A 254 3.29 16.67 4.30
CA THR A 254 2.82 16.13 5.58
C THR A 254 3.79 15.07 6.12
N ARG A 255 3.98 15.09 7.43
CA ARG A 255 4.62 14.03 8.20
C ARG A 255 3.69 13.61 9.31
N ILE A 256 3.38 12.31 9.35
CA ILE A 256 2.50 11.69 10.34
C ILE A 256 3.36 10.83 11.25
N LEU A 257 3.37 11.15 12.54
CA LEU A 257 4.08 10.39 13.55
C LEU A 257 3.07 9.78 14.51
N ARG A 258 3.37 8.59 15.03
CA ARG A 258 2.55 7.93 16.04
C ARG A 258 3.44 7.36 17.14
N ASN A 259 3.00 7.56 18.39
CA ASN A 259 3.57 6.86 19.52
C ASN A 259 3.07 5.41 19.52
N TYR A 260 3.98 4.44 19.63
CA TYR A 260 3.64 3.00 19.64
C TYR A 260 4.61 2.24 20.57
N ASP A 261 4.23 1.02 20.95
CA ASP A 261 5.13 0.09 21.64
C ASP A 261 5.76 -0.81 20.57
N PRO A 262 7.08 -0.90 20.50
CA PRO A 262 7.75 -1.85 19.63
C PRO A 262 7.37 -3.30 20.01
N VAL A 263 7.01 -4.11 19.01
CA VAL A 263 6.66 -5.52 19.19
C VAL A 263 7.93 -6.35 19.15
N PRO A 264 8.27 -7.11 20.21
CA PRO A 264 9.44 -7.99 20.20
C PRO A 264 9.31 -9.09 19.13
N VAL A 265 10.42 -9.46 18.51
CA VAL A 265 10.47 -10.64 17.63
C VAL A 265 10.50 -11.89 18.51
N ASP A 266 9.59 -12.84 18.27
CA ASP A 266 9.55 -14.11 18.97
C ASP A 266 10.63 -15.07 18.42
N GLU A 267 11.28 -15.82 19.31
CA GLU A 267 12.26 -16.85 18.92
C GLU A 267 11.64 -17.96 18.07
N GLN A 268 10.38 -18.32 18.31
CA GLN A 268 9.66 -19.33 17.54
C GLN A 268 9.37 -18.83 16.13
N GLU A 269 8.84 -17.61 15.99
CA GLU A 269 8.61 -16.96 14.70
C GLU A 269 9.88 -16.90 13.86
N TYR A 270 10.99 -16.56 14.52
CA TYR A 270 12.29 -16.55 13.88
C TYR A 270 12.69 -17.94 13.36
N ALA A 271 12.56 -18.98 14.20
CA ALA A 271 12.89 -20.35 13.82
C ALA A 271 12.08 -20.81 12.61
N GLU A 272 10.77 -20.52 12.58
CA GLU A 272 9.90 -20.83 11.45
C GLU A 272 10.29 -20.10 10.15
N GLN A 273 10.69 -18.85 10.25
CA GLN A 273 11.17 -18.09 9.08
C GLN A 273 12.50 -18.62 8.56
N ILE A 274 13.41 -19.04 9.44
CA ILE A 274 14.66 -19.73 9.09
C ILE A 274 14.35 -21.05 8.38
N GLU A 275 13.45 -21.84 8.93
CA GLU A 275 13.06 -23.11 8.33
C GLU A 275 12.49 -22.93 6.93
N ARG A 276 11.59 -21.99 6.74
CA ARG A 276 11.03 -21.65 5.42
C ARG A 276 12.10 -21.18 4.43
N LYS A 277 13.07 -20.35 4.84
CA LYS A 277 14.08 -19.77 3.95
C LYS A 277 15.25 -20.69 3.66
N PHE A 278 15.67 -21.49 4.63
CA PHE A 278 16.91 -22.29 4.57
C PHE A 278 16.69 -23.80 4.71
N GLY A 279 15.43 -24.27 4.72
CA GLY A 279 15.09 -25.69 4.81
C GLY A 279 15.57 -26.36 6.11
N GLY A 280 15.42 -25.67 7.24
CA GLY A 280 15.75 -26.17 8.58
C GLY A 280 17.26 -26.17 8.92
N LYS A 281 18.12 -25.71 8.01
CA LYS A 281 19.54 -25.51 8.32
C LYS A 281 19.70 -24.23 9.10
N ALA A 282 19.89 -24.33 10.41
CA ALA A 282 20.16 -23.17 11.24
C ALA A 282 21.34 -22.38 10.67
N PRO A 283 21.18 -21.10 10.40
CA PRO A 283 22.30 -20.28 9.99
C PRO A 283 23.33 -20.24 11.12
N GLY A 284 24.62 -20.16 10.74
CA GLY A 284 25.73 -20.21 11.72
C GLY A 284 25.62 -19.11 12.80
N PRO A 285 26.38 -19.20 13.88
CA PRO A 285 26.29 -18.32 15.07
C PRO A 285 26.34 -16.81 14.75
N GLN A 286 27.01 -16.45 13.68
CA GLN A 286 27.08 -15.06 13.19
C GLN A 286 25.72 -14.48 12.73
N PHE A 287 24.71 -15.31 12.45
CA PHE A 287 23.35 -14.90 12.13
C PHE A 287 22.50 -14.64 13.38
N GLN A 288 22.68 -15.46 14.42
CA GLN A 288 21.95 -15.32 15.68
C GLN A 288 22.26 -14.00 16.40
N GLN A 289 23.48 -13.46 16.25
CA GLN A 289 23.90 -12.19 16.85
C GLN A 289 23.28 -10.94 16.20
N ARG A 290 22.56 -11.08 15.09
CA ARG A 290 22.05 -9.96 14.29
C ARG A 290 20.52 -9.95 14.13
N LEU A 291 19.82 -10.68 14.96
CA LEU A 291 18.38 -10.62 15.02
C LEU A 291 17.93 -9.25 15.47
N PRO A 292 16.98 -8.63 14.76
CA PRO A 292 16.33 -7.46 15.30
C PRO A 292 15.58 -7.84 16.57
N LYS A 293 15.70 -7.02 17.60
CA LYS A 293 14.98 -7.22 18.87
C LYS A 293 13.49 -7.00 18.73
N PHE A 294 13.11 -6.18 17.77
CA PHE A 294 11.73 -5.76 17.52
C PHE A 294 11.41 -5.87 16.04
N HIS A 295 10.15 -6.10 15.75
CA HIS A 295 9.61 -5.95 14.41
C HIS A 295 9.75 -4.51 13.89
N PRO A 296 9.78 -4.30 12.57
CA PRO A 296 9.59 -2.97 12.01
C PRO A 296 8.32 -2.30 12.54
N ALA A 297 8.28 -0.99 12.55
CA ALA A 297 7.11 -0.24 13.04
C ALA A 297 5.82 -0.53 12.24
N PHE A 298 5.97 -0.91 10.98
CA PHE A 298 4.89 -1.28 10.07
C PHE A 298 5.43 -2.12 8.91
N HIS A 299 4.53 -2.83 8.21
CA HIS A 299 4.89 -3.74 7.12
C HIS A 299 4.14 -3.44 5.80
N SER A 300 3.22 -2.48 5.79
CA SER A 300 2.51 -2.06 4.56
C SER A 300 1.87 -0.70 4.71
N ILE A 301 1.65 -0.02 3.58
CA ILE A 301 0.92 1.24 3.47
C ILE A 301 -0.03 1.13 2.29
N LEU A 302 -1.32 1.39 2.54
CA LEU A 302 -2.36 1.43 1.52
C LEU A 302 -3.19 2.69 1.71
N SER A 303 -3.85 3.14 0.65
CA SER A 303 -4.81 4.24 0.73
C SER A 303 -6.11 3.88 0.03
N ASP A 304 -7.22 4.48 0.46
CA ASP A 304 -8.51 4.34 -0.20
C ASP A 304 -8.90 5.60 -0.99
N ASP A 305 -10.02 5.50 -1.71
CA ASP A 305 -10.59 6.58 -2.53
C ASP A 305 -11.16 7.77 -1.73
N LYS A 306 -11.17 7.67 -0.40
CA LYS A 306 -11.55 8.74 0.53
C LYS A 306 -10.33 9.44 1.15
N GLY A 307 -9.11 9.00 0.80
CA GLY A 307 -7.86 9.52 1.35
C GLY A 307 -7.49 8.96 2.73
N ARG A 308 -8.19 7.93 3.22
CA ARG A 308 -7.77 7.24 4.45
C ARG A 308 -6.55 6.38 4.15
N ILE A 309 -5.66 6.30 5.14
CA ILE A 309 -4.42 5.54 5.05
C ILE A 309 -4.53 4.34 5.98
N TYR A 310 -4.18 3.17 5.48
CA TYR A 310 -4.16 1.91 6.21
C TYR A 310 -2.71 1.48 6.37
N ILE A 311 -2.24 1.42 7.61
CA ILE A 311 -0.87 1.05 7.94
C ILE A 311 -0.89 -0.34 8.57
N GLY A 312 -0.34 -1.34 7.88
CA GLY A 312 -0.20 -2.68 8.43
C GLY A 312 0.85 -2.70 9.53
N VAL A 313 0.47 -3.09 10.73
CA VAL A 313 1.32 -3.09 11.93
C VAL A 313 1.42 -4.48 12.54
N PHE A 314 2.50 -4.75 13.25
CA PHE A 314 2.62 -5.95 14.07
C PHE A 314 1.84 -5.76 15.38
N ASP A 315 1.23 -6.83 15.89
CA ASP A 315 0.53 -6.86 17.17
C ASP A 315 0.93 -8.10 17.97
N GLN A 316 0.96 -8.00 19.29
CA GLN A 316 1.32 -9.11 20.19
C GLN A 316 0.16 -10.07 20.46
N GLU A 317 -1.08 -9.58 20.36
CA GLU A 317 -2.26 -10.30 20.82
C GLU A 317 -2.99 -11.07 19.70
N GLU A 318 -2.64 -10.80 18.41
CA GLU A 318 -3.34 -11.36 17.26
C GLU A 318 -2.36 -11.73 16.13
N ASP A 319 -2.83 -12.39 15.08
CA ASP A 319 -2.06 -12.63 13.86
C ASP A 319 -1.56 -11.28 13.31
N SER A 320 -0.28 -11.03 13.55
CA SER A 320 0.35 -9.73 13.36
C SER A 320 0.26 -9.17 11.93
N LEU A 321 0.04 -10.04 10.92
CA LEU A 321 -0.05 -9.63 9.53
C LEU A 321 -1.43 -9.11 9.11
N SER A 322 -2.44 -9.24 9.96
CA SER A 322 -3.81 -8.80 9.67
C SER A 322 -4.24 -7.54 10.40
N THR A 323 -3.38 -6.97 11.23
CA THR A 323 -3.68 -5.77 12.01
C THR A 323 -3.32 -4.49 11.26
N TYR A 324 -4.27 -3.55 11.21
CA TYR A 324 -4.11 -2.27 10.50
C TYR A 324 -4.51 -1.09 11.38
N ASP A 325 -3.65 -0.08 11.44
CA ASP A 325 -4.02 1.25 11.91
C ASP A 325 -4.69 2.00 10.76
N ILE A 326 -5.81 2.64 11.03
CA ILE A 326 -6.51 3.49 10.06
C ILE A 326 -6.28 4.95 10.44
N LEU A 327 -5.74 5.71 9.51
CA LEU A 327 -5.67 7.16 9.59
C LEU A 327 -6.76 7.78 8.70
N ASP A 328 -7.38 8.87 9.15
CA ASP A 328 -8.31 9.62 8.28
C ASP A 328 -7.55 10.44 7.21
N ALA A 329 -8.30 11.14 6.37
CA ALA A 329 -7.71 11.94 5.28
C ALA A 329 -6.85 13.11 5.79
N GLU A 330 -7.03 13.52 7.05
CA GLU A 330 -6.21 14.52 7.73
C GLU A 330 -5.01 13.91 8.48
N GLY A 331 -4.81 12.58 8.40
CA GLY A 331 -3.71 11.84 9.03
C GLY A 331 -3.89 11.56 10.52
N ARG A 332 -5.11 11.73 11.08
CA ARG A 332 -5.40 11.45 12.49
C ARG A 332 -5.69 9.97 12.69
N TYR A 333 -5.17 9.40 13.77
CA TYR A 333 -5.35 7.98 14.10
C TYR A 333 -6.80 7.68 14.52
N LEU A 334 -7.55 7.11 13.59
CA LEU A 334 -8.97 6.80 13.74
C LEU A 334 -9.21 5.55 14.56
N ALA A 335 -8.65 4.42 14.13
CA ALA A 335 -8.94 3.11 14.69
C ALA A 335 -7.82 2.11 14.41
N LYS A 336 -7.77 1.05 15.21
CA LYS A 336 -7.05 -0.18 14.90
C LYS A 336 -8.08 -1.25 14.51
N ILE A 337 -7.83 -1.97 13.44
CA ILE A 337 -8.70 -3.05 12.96
C ILE A 337 -7.91 -4.32 12.69
N ASN A 338 -8.59 -5.44 12.76
CA ASN A 338 -8.05 -6.71 12.29
C ASN A 338 -8.80 -7.14 11.03
N LEU A 339 -8.06 -7.40 9.95
CA LEU A 339 -8.60 -7.87 8.67
C LEU A 339 -8.23 -9.35 8.50
N PRO A 340 -9.20 -10.28 8.40
CA PRO A 340 -8.93 -11.72 8.25
C PRO A 340 -8.43 -12.08 6.83
N VAL A 341 -7.78 -11.14 6.15
CA VAL A 341 -7.34 -11.20 4.76
C VAL A 341 -6.16 -10.27 4.54
N THR A 342 -5.34 -10.53 3.53
CA THR A 342 -4.25 -9.64 3.11
C THR A 342 -4.76 -8.65 2.06
N PRO A 343 -4.88 -7.36 2.37
CA PRO A 343 -5.31 -6.34 1.41
C PRO A 343 -4.32 -6.17 0.26
N PHE A 344 -4.84 -6.04 -0.97
CA PHE A 344 -4.07 -5.55 -2.10
C PHE A 344 -4.37 -4.08 -2.38
N LEU A 345 -5.66 -3.74 -2.48
CA LEU A 345 -6.06 -2.37 -2.79
C LEU A 345 -7.49 -2.07 -2.33
N PHE A 346 -7.76 -0.78 -2.21
CA PHE A 346 -9.09 -0.22 -2.03
C PHE A 346 -9.51 0.52 -3.30
N LYS A 347 -10.70 0.23 -3.82
CA LYS A 347 -11.27 0.95 -4.97
C LYS A 347 -12.79 0.99 -4.90
N LYS A 348 -13.38 2.15 -5.15
CA LYS A 348 -14.85 2.38 -5.17
C LYS A 348 -15.56 1.90 -3.90
N GLY A 349 -14.94 2.17 -2.72
CA GLY A 349 -15.48 1.76 -1.43
C GLY A 349 -15.45 0.25 -1.18
N LYS A 350 -14.63 -0.49 -1.92
CA LYS A 350 -14.43 -1.93 -1.80
C LYS A 350 -12.99 -2.26 -1.46
N LEU A 351 -12.82 -3.33 -0.69
CA LEU A 351 -11.52 -3.94 -0.40
C LEU A 351 -11.34 -5.16 -1.32
N TYR A 352 -10.24 -5.18 -2.05
CA TYR A 352 -9.77 -6.34 -2.80
C TYR A 352 -8.57 -6.94 -2.08
N CYS A 353 -8.59 -8.25 -1.85
CA CYS A 353 -7.64 -8.89 -0.96
C CYS A 353 -7.37 -10.34 -1.33
N LEU A 354 -6.26 -10.85 -0.82
CA LEU A 354 -5.91 -12.25 -0.84
C LEU A 354 -6.42 -12.92 0.44
N LYS A 355 -7.05 -14.07 0.28
CA LYS A 355 -7.33 -15.01 1.35
C LYS A 355 -6.67 -16.34 1.01
N GLN A 356 -5.99 -16.93 1.99
CA GLN A 356 -5.47 -18.29 1.87
C GLN A 356 -6.34 -19.22 2.73
N GLU A 357 -6.81 -20.31 2.13
CA GLU A 357 -7.54 -21.36 2.85
C GLU A 357 -6.56 -22.26 3.63
N SER A 358 -7.07 -23.00 4.61
CA SER A 358 -6.26 -23.88 5.49
C SER A 358 -5.41 -24.90 4.75
N GLU A 359 -5.84 -25.32 3.56
CA GLU A 359 -5.12 -26.27 2.71
C GLU A 359 -4.13 -25.59 1.73
N GLY A 360 -3.93 -24.26 1.87
CA GLY A 360 -3.00 -23.48 1.05
C GLY A 360 -3.57 -22.93 -0.26
N TYR A 361 -4.84 -23.19 -0.57
CA TYR A 361 -5.48 -22.64 -1.77
C TYR A 361 -5.64 -21.13 -1.68
N LEU A 362 -5.34 -20.47 -2.79
CA LEU A 362 -5.40 -19.01 -2.89
C LEU A 362 -6.75 -18.56 -3.44
N MET A 363 -7.28 -17.51 -2.85
CA MET A 363 -8.56 -16.91 -3.24
C MET A 363 -8.44 -15.39 -3.23
N ILE A 364 -8.88 -14.75 -4.31
CA ILE A 364 -9.15 -13.31 -4.32
C ILE A 364 -10.57 -13.07 -3.82
N CYS A 365 -10.68 -12.20 -2.83
CA CYS A 365 -11.96 -11.78 -2.29
C CYS A 365 -12.16 -10.27 -2.54
N ARG A 366 -13.41 -9.90 -2.83
CA ARG A 366 -13.86 -8.51 -2.85
C ARG A 366 -14.91 -8.30 -1.79
N TYR A 367 -14.65 -7.37 -0.88
CA TYR A 367 -15.58 -6.99 0.18
C TYR A 367 -16.08 -5.56 -0.04
N LYS A 368 -17.37 -5.34 0.17
CA LYS A 368 -17.93 -4.01 0.36
C LYS A 368 -17.64 -3.55 1.78
N ILE A 369 -17.11 -2.33 1.91
CA ILE A 369 -16.80 -1.74 3.21
C ILE A 369 -18.01 -0.93 3.69
N LYS A 370 -18.51 -1.28 4.87
CA LYS A 370 -19.58 -0.56 5.56
C LYS A 370 -19.00 0.14 6.78
N TRP A 371 -18.84 1.46 6.70
CA TRP A 371 -18.41 2.26 7.84
C TRP A 371 -19.57 2.39 8.83
N LYS A 372 -19.30 2.07 10.10
CA LYS A 372 -20.27 2.30 11.17
C LYS A 372 -20.40 3.82 11.41
N LYS A 373 -21.57 4.25 11.87
CA LYS A 373 -21.72 5.64 12.31
C LYS A 373 -20.93 5.77 13.62
N LEU A 374 -19.93 6.60 13.58
CA LEU A 374 -19.01 6.89 14.69
C LEU A 374 -19.47 8.14 15.43
#